data_0194013d6a9edc460fb1d8ee17657898
#
_entry.id   0194013d6a9edc460fb1d8ee17657898
#
_cell.length_a   1.000
_cell.length_b   1.000
_cell.length_c   1.000
_cell.angle_alpha   90.00
_cell.angle_beta   90.00
_cell.angle_gamma   90.00
#
_symmetry.space_group_name_H-M   'P 1'
#
loop_
_entity.id
_entity.type
_entity.pdbx_description
1 polymer ?
#
loop_
_entity_poly.entity_id
_entity_poly.type
_entity_poly.pdbx_seq_one_letter_code
_entity_poly.pdbx_strand_id
1 'polypeptide(L)'
;MMRECEDRFDAFPKICNAIMGGDARSILEEVKIIAELSGDILEWRADFFQHQGDPRQVQQVLREIKRASKRRKIIFSLRSVSQGGGCRLSEEEKRAIFHSVLDCGCADYIELEQDPFLPWKEEVLGRAKESGHQVIIAAYDYEKTPEAGEITALMRRCETTGADIPKIAVMTHGRRDILSLLQGILNLEQEYGERERIVVAMGREGNISRVAPWLFGSSFTFASGITTSLQGQINPNDLTLIMSQLRMSR
;
A
#
# COMPACT_ATOMS: atom_id res chain seq x y z
N MET A 1 19.04 -24.56 -1.63
CA MET A 1 18.03 -23.98 -2.54
C MET A 1 16.58 -24.30 -2.15
N MET A 2 16.23 -25.46 -1.58
CA MET A 2 14.85 -25.72 -1.09
C MET A 2 14.55 -25.19 0.32
N ARG A 3 15.53 -24.93 1.19
CA ARG A 3 15.30 -24.43 2.56
C ARG A 3 15.12 -22.89 2.67
N GLU A 4 15.63 -22.12 1.72
CA GLU A 4 15.45 -20.65 1.72
C GLU A 4 14.06 -20.20 1.22
N CYS A 5 13.36 -21.07 0.49
CA CYS A 5 11.98 -20.83 0.03
C CYS A 5 10.95 -21.03 1.16
N GLU A 6 11.23 -21.87 2.16
CA GLU A 6 10.32 -22.16 3.27
C GLU A 6 10.23 -20.97 4.27
N ASP A 7 11.32 -20.22 4.48
CA ASP A 7 11.40 -19.18 5.51
C ASP A 7 10.59 -17.90 5.19
N ARG A 8 10.31 -17.59 3.92
CA ARG A 8 9.53 -16.39 3.55
C ARG A 8 8.02 -16.60 3.60
N PHE A 9 7.54 -17.79 3.34
CA PHE A 9 6.13 -18.17 3.57
C PHE A 9 5.79 -18.26 5.06
N ASP A 10 6.79 -18.30 5.94
CA ASP A 10 6.60 -18.32 7.39
C ASP A 10 6.39 -16.92 8.00
N ALA A 11 6.80 -15.83 7.34
CA ALA A 11 6.49 -14.49 7.78
C ALA A 11 4.99 -14.19 7.62
N PHE A 12 4.32 -13.81 8.71
CA PHE A 12 2.92 -13.40 8.66
C PHE A 12 2.80 -12.09 7.88
N PRO A 13 1.91 -12.00 6.86
CA PRO A 13 1.74 -10.76 6.10
C PRO A 13 1.35 -9.61 7.02
N LYS A 14 1.94 -8.43 6.78
CA LYS A 14 1.71 -7.23 7.59
C LYS A 14 0.29 -6.69 7.33
N ILE A 15 -0.45 -6.40 8.38
CA ILE A 15 -1.77 -5.81 8.29
C ILE A 15 -1.65 -4.29 8.29
N CYS A 16 -2.13 -3.65 7.22
CA CYS A 16 -2.14 -2.22 7.01
C CYS A 16 -3.55 -1.65 7.24
N ASN A 17 -3.64 -0.60 8.05
CA ASN A 17 -4.87 0.14 8.33
C ASN A 17 -4.79 1.54 7.72
N ALA A 18 -5.78 1.93 6.91
CA ALA A 18 -5.82 3.26 6.31
C ALA A 18 -6.40 4.32 7.27
N ILE A 19 -5.82 5.52 7.22
CA ILE A 19 -6.26 6.73 7.89
C ILE A 19 -6.67 7.72 6.81
N MET A 20 -7.88 8.27 6.89
CA MET A 20 -8.48 9.09 5.84
C MET A 20 -9.15 10.38 6.37
N GLY A 21 -8.91 10.75 7.61
CA GLY A 21 -9.46 11.96 8.20
C GLY A 21 -9.19 13.22 7.36
N GLY A 22 -10.16 14.10 7.26
CA GLY A 22 -10.07 15.32 6.45
C GLY A 22 -9.29 16.46 7.13
N ASP A 23 -9.18 16.44 8.45
CA ASP A 23 -8.46 17.42 9.25
C ASP A 23 -7.56 16.74 10.30
N ALA A 24 -6.65 17.51 10.92
CA ALA A 24 -5.69 16.99 11.88
C ALA A 24 -6.36 16.29 13.08
N ARG A 25 -7.51 16.81 13.53
CA ARG A 25 -8.23 16.24 14.67
C ARG A 25 -8.81 14.87 14.33
N SER A 26 -9.54 14.78 13.24
CA SER A 26 -10.13 13.52 12.77
C SER A 26 -9.07 12.46 12.46
N ILE A 27 -7.95 12.85 11.83
CA ILE A 27 -6.80 11.98 11.59
C ILE A 27 -6.27 11.38 12.91
N LEU A 28 -6.04 12.21 13.93
CA LEU A 28 -5.51 11.73 15.21
C LEU A 28 -6.51 10.91 16.03
N GLU A 29 -7.81 11.19 15.89
CA GLU A 29 -8.86 10.35 16.46
C GLU A 29 -8.87 8.96 15.79
N GLU A 30 -8.75 8.89 14.45
CA GLU A 30 -8.60 7.63 13.72
C GLU A 30 -7.35 6.85 14.18
N VAL A 31 -6.18 7.51 14.28
CA VAL A 31 -4.94 6.88 14.75
C VAL A 31 -5.12 6.25 16.13
N LYS A 32 -5.75 6.97 17.07
CA LYS A 32 -5.97 6.47 18.44
C LYS A 32 -6.85 5.22 18.46
N ILE A 33 -7.94 5.23 17.70
CA ILE A 33 -8.86 4.09 17.63
C ILE A 33 -8.17 2.89 16.96
N ILE A 34 -7.50 3.12 15.81
CA ILE A 34 -6.78 2.07 15.10
C ILE A 34 -5.62 1.51 15.94
N ALA A 35 -4.99 2.33 16.80
CA ALA A 35 -3.92 1.88 17.67
C ALA A 35 -4.34 0.79 18.68
N GLU A 36 -5.64 0.66 18.97
CA GLU A 36 -6.21 -0.39 19.84
C GLU A 36 -6.61 -1.66 19.05
N LEU A 37 -6.58 -1.60 17.72
CA LEU A 37 -6.91 -2.72 16.85
C LEU A 37 -5.64 -3.48 16.42
N SER A 38 -5.79 -4.65 15.83
CA SER A 38 -4.69 -5.39 15.21
C SER A 38 -4.12 -4.63 14.02
N GLY A 39 -2.81 -4.76 13.77
CA GLY A 39 -2.15 -4.19 12.61
C GLY A 39 -0.72 -3.74 12.88
N ASP A 40 0.06 -3.73 11.81
CA ASP A 40 1.50 -3.48 11.83
C ASP A 40 1.85 -2.12 11.22
N ILE A 41 0.99 -1.64 10.31
CA ILE A 41 1.25 -0.47 9.46
C ILE A 41 0.03 0.45 9.48
N LEU A 42 0.28 1.76 9.46
CA LEU A 42 -0.71 2.80 9.19
C LEU A 42 -0.44 3.40 7.80
N GLU A 43 -1.41 3.37 6.90
CA GLU A 43 -1.34 4.12 5.64
C GLU A 43 -2.05 5.46 5.84
N TRP A 44 -1.29 6.57 5.87
CA TRP A 44 -1.93 7.88 5.85
C TRP A 44 -2.25 8.28 4.41
N ARG A 45 -3.53 8.30 4.09
CA ARG A 45 -4.09 8.79 2.84
C ARG A 45 -4.19 10.32 2.90
N ALA A 46 -3.04 10.97 2.73
CA ALA A 46 -2.92 12.43 2.82
C ALA A 46 -3.69 13.16 1.71
N ASP A 47 -4.07 12.47 0.66
CA ASP A 47 -4.91 12.98 -0.42
C ASP A 47 -6.34 13.36 0.04
N PHE A 48 -6.80 12.91 1.21
CA PHE A 48 -8.06 13.35 1.81
C PHE A 48 -7.89 14.50 2.81
N PHE A 49 -6.66 14.85 3.18
CA PHE A 49 -6.39 15.95 4.09
C PHE A 49 -6.67 17.30 3.44
N GLN A 50 -7.50 18.16 4.06
CA GLN A 50 -7.92 19.45 3.50
C GLN A 50 -6.75 20.39 3.20
N HIS A 51 -5.60 20.25 3.89
CA HIS A 51 -4.39 21.04 3.67
C HIS A 51 -3.27 20.23 3.02
N GLN A 52 -3.62 19.24 2.18
CA GLN A 52 -2.67 18.36 1.50
C GLN A 52 -1.59 19.07 0.68
N GLY A 53 -1.85 20.32 0.24
CA GLY A 53 -0.92 21.15 -0.51
C GLY A 53 0.00 22.03 0.35
N ASP A 54 -0.15 22.02 1.68
CA ASP A 54 0.73 22.78 2.59
C ASP A 54 1.80 21.85 3.21
N PRO A 55 3.08 21.95 2.76
CA PRO A 55 4.14 21.09 3.27
C PRO A 55 4.35 21.17 4.79
N ARG A 56 4.11 22.34 5.41
CA ARG A 56 4.29 22.50 6.86
C ARG A 56 3.21 21.79 7.64
N GLN A 57 1.95 21.90 7.20
CA GLN A 57 0.83 21.22 7.83
C GLN A 57 0.92 19.70 7.63
N VAL A 58 1.29 19.23 6.44
CA VAL A 58 1.54 17.82 6.17
C VAL A 58 2.62 17.26 7.11
N GLN A 59 3.76 17.95 7.24
CA GLN A 59 4.82 17.54 8.17
C GLN A 59 4.34 17.52 9.63
N GLN A 60 3.59 18.53 10.06
CA GLN A 60 3.09 18.61 11.42
C GLN A 60 2.21 17.40 11.72
N VAL A 61 1.21 17.13 10.88
CA VAL A 61 0.29 16.00 11.05
C VAL A 61 1.05 14.67 11.01
N LEU A 62 2.01 14.50 10.10
CA LEU A 62 2.79 13.28 10.02
C LEU A 62 3.61 13.01 11.29
N ARG A 63 4.19 14.06 11.91
CA ARG A 63 4.88 13.94 13.21
C ARG A 63 3.92 13.52 14.32
N GLU A 64 2.70 14.05 14.31
CA GLU A 64 1.67 13.71 15.31
C GLU A 64 1.18 12.27 15.13
N ILE A 65 0.96 11.82 13.89
CA ILE A 65 0.68 10.41 13.56
C ILE A 65 1.82 9.52 14.08
N LYS A 66 3.09 9.85 13.80
CA LYS A 66 4.24 9.06 14.25
C LYS A 66 4.30 8.91 15.77
N ARG A 67 4.02 9.99 16.50
CA ARG A 67 3.97 9.96 17.98
C ARG A 67 2.83 9.08 18.50
N ALA A 68 1.67 9.12 17.85
CA ALA A 68 0.47 8.40 18.27
C ALA A 68 0.43 6.93 17.80
N SER A 69 1.25 6.55 16.83
CA SER A 69 1.19 5.24 16.12
C SER A 69 1.63 4.02 16.93
N LYS A 70 2.03 4.17 18.19
CA LYS A 70 2.51 3.07 19.07
C LYS A 70 3.57 2.17 18.40
N ARG A 71 4.55 2.76 17.70
CA ARG A 71 5.64 2.09 16.96
C ARG A 71 5.23 1.40 15.64
N ARG A 72 4.00 1.55 15.17
CA ARG A 72 3.65 1.05 13.85
C ARG A 72 4.43 1.78 12.76
N LYS A 73 4.73 1.07 11.69
CA LYS A 73 5.30 1.69 10.49
C LYS A 73 4.26 2.55 9.78
N ILE A 74 4.69 3.59 9.11
CA ILE A 74 3.81 4.55 8.44
C ILE A 74 4.10 4.54 6.94
N ILE A 75 3.05 4.33 6.14
CA ILE A 75 3.05 4.61 4.71
C ILE A 75 2.47 6.02 4.51
N PHE A 76 3.20 6.89 3.85
CA PHE A 76 2.66 8.15 3.33
C PHE A 76 2.16 7.95 1.90
N SER A 77 0.88 8.20 1.66
CA SER A 77 0.23 8.05 0.36
C SER A 77 -0.48 9.34 -0.04
N LEU A 78 -0.18 9.86 -1.24
CA LEU A 78 -0.80 11.06 -1.82
C LEU A 78 -1.32 10.71 -3.21
N ARG A 79 -2.52 10.12 -3.26
CA ARG A 79 -3.06 9.50 -4.46
C ARG A 79 -3.88 10.46 -5.29
N SER A 80 -3.60 10.51 -6.60
CA SER A 80 -4.29 11.34 -7.57
C SER A 80 -5.75 10.88 -7.79
N VAL A 81 -6.60 11.79 -8.23
CA VAL A 81 -8.00 11.49 -8.60
C VAL A 81 -8.05 10.42 -9.69
N SER A 82 -7.15 10.48 -10.68
CA SER A 82 -7.04 9.48 -11.76
C SER A 82 -6.72 8.07 -11.26
N GLN A 83 -6.15 7.97 -10.06
CA GLN A 83 -5.79 6.71 -9.39
C GLN A 83 -6.72 6.41 -8.19
N GLY A 84 -7.96 6.92 -8.23
CA GLY A 84 -8.97 6.70 -7.21
C GLY A 84 -8.71 7.40 -5.87
N GLY A 85 -7.91 8.45 -5.86
CA GLY A 85 -7.64 9.28 -4.70
C GLY A 85 -8.36 10.62 -4.71
N GLY A 86 -8.01 11.49 -3.76
CA GLY A 86 -8.54 12.84 -3.58
C GLY A 86 -7.56 13.95 -3.96
N CYS A 87 -6.32 13.63 -4.34
CA CYS A 87 -5.29 14.62 -4.65
C CYS A 87 -5.55 15.32 -5.98
N ARG A 88 -5.63 16.66 -5.93
CA ARG A 88 -5.80 17.56 -7.09
C ARG A 88 -4.63 18.52 -7.26
N LEU A 89 -3.54 18.28 -6.57
CA LEU A 89 -2.33 19.09 -6.64
C LEU A 89 -1.66 18.95 -8.01
N SER A 90 -1.00 20.02 -8.45
CA SER A 90 -0.08 19.96 -9.58
C SER A 90 1.11 19.05 -9.27
N GLU A 91 1.83 18.62 -10.29
CA GLU A 91 3.00 17.76 -10.11
C GLU A 91 4.12 18.46 -9.33
N GLU A 92 4.24 19.79 -9.45
CA GLU A 92 5.21 20.57 -8.69
C GLU A 92 4.84 20.65 -7.20
N GLU A 93 3.56 20.82 -6.88
CA GLU A 93 3.07 20.78 -5.50
C GLU A 93 3.25 19.38 -4.89
N LYS A 94 2.94 18.30 -5.62
CA LYS A 94 3.19 16.93 -5.16
C LYS A 94 4.67 16.71 -4.85
N ARG A 95 5.57 17.15 -5.75
CA ARG A 95 7.02 17.10 -5.56
C ARG A 95 7.40 17.77 -4.24
N ALA A 96 6.93 19.00 -4.00
CA ALA A 96 7.21 19.74 -2.77
C ALA A 96 6.72 19.00 -1.51
N ILE A 97 5.55 18.38 -1.56
CA ILE A 97 5.03 17.57 -0.47
C ILE A 97 5.91 16.34 -0.20
N PHE A 98 6.30 15.58 -1.24
CA PHE A 98 7.18 14.41 -1.05
C PHE A 98 8.55 14.81 -0.47
N HIS A 99 9.15 15.90 -0.93
CA HIS A 99 10.39 16.41 -0.32
C HIS A 99 10.20 16.74 1.16
N SER A 100 9.12 17.42 1.49
CA SER A 100 8.77 17.78 2.87
C SER A 100 8.60 16.53 3.76
N VAL A 101 7.96 15.48 3.24
CA VAL A 101 7.77 14.21 3.95
C VAL A 101 9.11 13.50 4.20
N LEU A 102 9.99 13.46 3.20
CA LEU A 102 11.34 12.91 3.33
C LEU A 102 12.17 13.66 4.36
N ASP A 103 12.14 15.01 4.33
CA ASP A 103 12.83 15.85 5.32
C ASP A 103 12.31 15.65 6.74
N CYS A 104 11.03 15.30 6.89
CA CYS A 104 10.42 15.01 8.18
C CYS A 104 10.96 13.72 8.81
N GLY A 105 11.29 12.69 8.01
CA GLY A 105 11.76 11.39 8.47
C GLY A 105 10.75 10.61 9.31
N CYS A 106 9.46 10.93 9.22
CA CYS A 106 8.42 10.33 10.05
C CYS A 106 7.63 9.20 9.36
N ALA A 107 7.73 9.09 8.03
CA ALA A 107 7.23 7.95 7.27
C ALA A 107 8.30 6.85 7.18
N ASP A 108 7.90 5.60 7.20
CA ASP A 108 8.79 4.46 6.96
C ASP A 108 8.77 4.07 5.47
N TYR A 109 7.61 4.28 4.85
CA TYR A 109 7.38 4.06 3.43
C TYR A 109 6.78 5.30 2.78
N ILE A 110 7.16 5.59 1.54
CA ILE A 110 6.43 6.51 0.66
C ILE A 110 5.80 5.72 -0.48
N GLU A 111 4.54 6.02 -0.80
CA GLU A 111 3.85 5.43 -1.94
C GLU A 111 3.82 6.42 -3.10
N LEU A 112 4.38 6.02 -4.24
CA LEU A 112 4.35 6.75 -5.50
C LEU A 112 3.47 5.99 -6.50
N GLU A 113 2.75 6.73 -7.33
CA GLU A 113 1.96 6.16 -8.42
C GLU A 113 2.88 5.71 -9.56
N GLN A 114 2.54 4.57 -10.16
CA GLN A 114 3.21 4.09 -11.35
C GLN A 114 2.78 4.95 -12.56
N ASP A 115 3.56 5.98 -12.83
CA ASP A 115 3.41 6.87 -13.98
C ASP A 115 4.82 7.13 -14.56
N PRO A 116 5.10 6.69 -15.79
CA PRO A 116 6.43 6.77 -16.37
C PRO A 116 6.88 8.19 -16.75
N PHE A 117 5.97 9.18 -16.74
CA PHE A 117 6.23 10.47 -17.35
C PHE A 117 6.59 11.61 -16.37
N LEU A 118 6.88 11.32 -15.12
CA LEU A 118 7.14 12.36 -14.12
C LEU A 118 8.62 12.42 -13.72
N PRO A 119 9.40 13.37 -14.28
CA PRO A 119 10.85 13.49 -14.00
C PRO A 119 11.20 13.68 -12.51
N TRP A 120 10.33 14.34 -11.74
CA TRP A 120 10.54 14.55 -10.31
C TRP A 120 10.51 13.25 -9.49
N LYS A 121 9.93 12.17 -10.02
CA LYS A 121 9.92 10.87 -9.32
C LYS A 121 11.31 10.28 -9.16
N GLU A 122 12.17 10.40 -10.17
CA GLU A 122 13.55 9.91 -10.07
C GLU A 122 14.30 10.65 -8.96
N GLU A 123 14.10 11.97 -8.84
CA GLU A 123 14.67 12.77 -7.76
C GLU A 123 14.16 12.32 -6.38
N VAL A 124 12.83 12.15 -6.23
CA VAL A 124 12.22 11.68 -4.97
C VAL A 124 12.67 10.27 -4.63
N LEU A 125 12.77 9.37 -5.60
CA LEU A 125 13.30 8.01 -5.42
C LEU A 125 14.75 8.02 -4.91
N GLY A 126 15.62 8.84 -5.53
CA GLY A 126 17.01 8.99 -5.10
C GLY A 126 17.09 9.45 -3.65
N ARG A 127 16.38 10.53 -3.31
CA ARG A 127 16.34 11.06 -1.94
C ARG A 127 15.74 10.09 -0.92
N ALA A 128 14.71 9.35 -1.28
CA ALA A 128 14.12 8.35 -0.40
C ALA A 128 15.12 7.26 -0.02
N LYS A 129 15.89 6.77 -0.99
CA LYS A 129 16.96 5.80 -0.75
C LYS A 129 18.08 6.35 0.11
N GLU A 130 18.53 7.57 -0.15
CA GLU A 130 19.57 8.26 0.64
C GLU A 130 19.15 8.47 2.10
N SER A 131 17.85 8.73 2.34
CA SER A 131 17.29 8.97 3.68
C SER A 131 16.74 7.71 4.36
N GLY A 132 16.90 6.53 3.73
CA GLY A 132 16.52 5.24 4.34
C GLY A 132 15.02 4.92 4.32
N HIS A 133 14.23 5.63 3.49
CA HIS A 133 12.83 5.31 3.28
C HIS A 133 12.68 4.17 2.27
N GLN A 134 11.71 3.30 2.50
CA GLN A 134 11.32 2.30 1.49
C GLN A 134 10.26 2.91 0.55
N VAL A 135 10.38 2.60 -0.74
CA VAL A 135 9.49 3.14 -1.77
C VAL A 135 8.54 2.05 -2.28
N ILE A 136 7.24 2.33 -2.16
CA ILE A 136 6.18 1.55 -2.79
C ILE A 136 5.85 2.26 -4.11
N ILE A 137 5.94 1.56 -5.24
CA ILE A 137 5.39 2.06 -6.50
C ILE A 137 4.13 1.26 -6.82
N ALA A 138 3.00 1.97 -6.94
CA ALA A 138 1.68 1.39 -7.00
C ALA A 138 1.00 1.63 -8.35
N ALA A 139 0.50 0.56 -8.96
CA ALA A 139 -0.40 0.59 -10.11
C ALA A 139 -1.83 0.25 -9.65
N TYR A 140 -2.79 1.07 -10.08
CA TYR A 140 -4.20 0.89 -9.75
C TYR A 140 -5.04 0.74 -11.01
N ASP A 141 -6.02 -0.18 -10.98
CA ASP A 141 -7.10 -0.23 -11.95
C ASP A 141 -8.42 -0.43 -11.19
N TYR A 142 -9.23 0.62 -11.12
CA TYR A 142 -10.51 0.63 -10.41
C TYR A 142 -11.67 0.12 -11.26
N GLU A 143 -11.44 -0.16 -12.54
CA GLU A 143 -12.48 -0.58 -13.47
C GLU A 143 -12.44 -2.08 -13.73
N LYS A 144 -11.25 -2.66 -13.84
CA LYS A 144 -11.07 -4.07 -14.23
C LYS A 144 -9.82 -4.70 -13.65
N THR A 145 -9.71 -6.00 -13.84
CA THR A 145 -8.45 -6.75 -13.69
C THR A 145 -7.86 -6.95 -15.10
N PRO A 146 -6.63 -6.50 -15.35
CA PRO A 146 -5.93 -6.76 -16.60
C PRO A 146 -5.66 -8.26 -16.83
N GLU A 147 -5.34 -8.63 -18.04
CA GLU A 147 -4.89 -9.99 -18.35
C GLU A 147 -3.53 -10.31 -17.67
N ALA A 148 -3.28 -11.59 -17.43
CA ALA A 148 -2.11 -12.05 -16.67
C ALA A 148 -0.78 -11.49 -17.17
N GLY A 149 -0.58 -11.43 -18.50
CA GLY A 149 0.64 -10.86 -19.09
C GLY A 149 0.78 -9.35 -18.84
N GLU A 150 -0.33 -8.61 -18.82
CA GLU A 150 -0.33 -7.18 -18.50
C GLU A 150 -0.02 -6.94 -17.01
N ILE A 151 -0.55 -7.78 -16.11
CA ILE A 151 -0.25 -7.75 -14.68
C ILE A 151 1.25 -7.96 -14.45
N THR A 152 1.83 -9.01 -15.08
CA THR A 152 3.27 -9.27 -15.03
C THR A 152 4.08 -8.05 -15.49
N ALA A 153 3.70 -7.46 -16.64
CA ALA A 153 4.38 -6.29 -17.19
C ALA A 153 4.23 -5.04 -16.31
N LEU A 154 3.06 -4.82 -15.70
CA LEU A 154 2.81 -3.70 -14.78
C LEU A 154 3.69 -3.82 -13.53
N MET A 155 3.69 -4.97 -12.88
CA MET A 155 4.50 -5.23 -11.70
C MET A 155 5.99 -5.09 -12.02
N ARG A 156 6.42 -5.63 -13.17
CA ARG A 156 7.81 -5.49 -13.62
C ARG A 156 8.20 -4.04 -13.85
N ARG A 157 7.32 -3.22 -14.40
CA ARG A 157 7.57 -1.78 -14.54
C ARG A 157 7.74 -1.10 -13.19
N CYS A 158 6.91 -1.41 -12.19
CA CYS A 158 7.11 -0.88 -10.84
C CYS A 158 8.50 -1.22 -10.29
N GLU A 159 8.94 -2.49 -10.44
CA GLU A 159 10.27 -2.93 -9.99
C GLU A 159 11.39 -2.19 -10.73
N THR A 160 11.31 -2.10 -12.06
CA THR A 160 12.37 -1.46 -12.87
C THR A 160 12.42 0.05 -12.71
N THR A 161 11.31 0.69 -12.32
CA THR A 161 11.29 2.11 -11.97
C THR A 161 12.00 2.39 -10.64
N GLY A 162 12.24 1.37 -9.82
CA GLY A 162 13.02 1.49 -8.58
C GLY A 162 12.22 1.30 -7.30
N ALA A 163 11.04 0.64 -7.37
CA ALA A 163 10.32 0.25 -6.18
C ALA A 163 11.12 -0.72 -5.32
N ASP A 164 11.15 -0.49 -4.01
CA ASP A 164 11.53 -1.51 -3.04
C ASP A 164 10.40 -2.54 -2.89
N ILE A 165 9.15 -2.07 -2.97
CA ILE A 165 7.94 -2.89 -2.88
C ILE A 165 6.99 -2.50 -4.02
N PRO A 166 6.92 -3.26 -5.12
CA PRO A 166 5.93 -3.05 -6.17
C PRO A 166 4.53 -3.40 -5.67
N LYS A 167 3.54 -2.59 -6.06
CA LYS A 167 2.14 -2.75 -5.65
C LYS A 167 1.22 -2.76 -6.86
N ILE A 168 0.27 -3.69 -6.86
CA ILE A 168 -0.87 -3.69 -7.78
C ILE A 168 -2.18 -3.80 -7.01
N ALA A 169 -3.16 -2.99 -7.39
CA ALA A 169 -4.51 -3.06 -6.86
C ALA A 169 -5.52 -2.96 -8.01
N VAL A 170 -6.30 -4.02 -8.23
CA VAL A 170 -7.19 -4.15 -9.39
C VAL A 170 -8.61 -4.52 -8.97
N MET A 171 -9.60 -4.00 -9.71
CA MET A 171 -11.00 -4.34 -9.48
C MET A 171 -11.31 -5.72 -10.06
N THR A 172 -11.97 -6.56 -9.24
CA THR A 172 -12.41 -7.89 -9.65
C THR A 172 -13.94 -7.95 -9.74
N HIS A 173 -14.44 -8.52 -10.83
CA HIS A 173 -15.86 -8.72 -11.09
C HIS A 173 -16.27 -10.21 -11.11
N GLY A 174 -15.28 -11.11 -11.05
CA GLY A 174 -15.53 -12.53 -11.08
C GLY A 174 -14.29 -13.38 -10.83
N ARG A 175 -14.50 -14.70 -10.83
CA ARG A 175 -13.43 -15.68 -10.56
C ARG A 175 -12.30 -15.65 -11.60
N ARG A 176 -12.60 -15.27 -12.85
CA ARG A 176 -11.57 -15.16 -13.91
C ARG A 176 -10.55 -14.09 -13.57
N ASP A 177 -11.01 -12.98 -13.00
CA ASP A 177 -10.12 -11.88 -12.58
C ASP A 177 -9.14 -12.34 -11.49
N ILE A 178 -9.63 -13.14 -10.54
CA ILE A 178 -8.77 -13.73 -9.51
C ILE A 178 -7.73 -14.67 -10.14
N LEU A 179 -8.14 -15.48 -11.12
CA LEU A 179 -7.20 -16.38 -11.82
C LEU A 179 -6.18 -15.59 -12.64
N SER A 180 -6.60 -14.52 -13.35
CA SER A 180 -5.68 -13.65 -14.09
C SER A 180 -4.66 -13.00 -13.16
N LEU A 181 -5.10 -12.50 -11.98
CA LEU A 181 -4.21 -11.90 -11.00
C LEU A 181 -3.20 -12.91 -10.47
N LEU A 182 -3.66 -14.08 -10.05
CA LEU A 182 -2.79 -15.16 -9.57
C LEU A 182 -1.78 -15.59 -10.65
N GLN A 183 -2.25 -15.81 -11.88
CA GLN A 183 -1.37 -16.24 -12.98
C GLN A 183 -0.34 -15.17 -13.33
N GLY A 184 -0.72 -13.89 -13.31
CA GLY A 184 0.21 -12.79 -13.57
C GLY A 184 1.33 -12.69 -12.53
N ILE A 185 1.02 -12.92 -11.24
CA ILE A 185 2.01 -12.96 -10.17
C ILE A 185 2.88 -14.20 -10.27
N LEU A 186 2.30 -15.37 -10.55
CA LEU A 186 3.08 -16.60 -10.75
C LEU A 186 4.08 -16.48 -11.92
N ASN A 187 3.65 -15.88 -13.04
CA ASN A 187 4.55 -15.60 -14.16
C ASN A 187 5.71 -14.70 -13.74
N LEU A 188 5.40 -13.63 -12.98
CA LEU A 188 6.42 -12.71 -12.46
C LEU A 188 7.43 -13.42 -11.56
N GLU A 189 6.97 -14.31 -10.68
CA GLU A 189 7.83 -15.08 -9.77
C GLU A 189 8.72 -16.08 -10.52
N GLN A 190 8.17 -16.74 -11.53
CA GLN A 190 8.93 -17.67 -12.38
C GLN A 190 10.04 -16.98 -13.17
N GLU A 191 9.78 -15.75 -13.67
CA GLU A 191 10.74 -15.03 -14.49
C GLU A 191 11.79 -14.26 -13.67
N TYR A 192 11.40 -13.72 -12.50
CA TYR A 192 12.20 -12.76 -11.74
C TYR A 192 12.42 -13.12 -10.28
N GLY A 193 11.91 -14.27 -9.86
CA GLY A 193 12.01 -14.75 -8.48
C GLY A 193 11.01 -14.09 -7.52
N GLU A 194 10.96 -14.64 -6.32
CA GLU A 194 10.12 -14.13 -5.24
C GLU A 194 10.72 -12.87 -4.62
N ARG A 195 9.88 -11.85 -4.41
CA ARG A 195 10.24 -10.57 -3.77
C ARG A 195 9.10 -10.06 -2.91
N GLU A 196 9.39 -9.13 -2.01
CA GLU A 196 8.35 -8.42 -1.25
C GLU A 196 7.48 -7.62 -2.24
N ARG A 197 6.17 -7.84 -2.21
CA ARG A 197 5.18 -7.23 -3.11
C ARG A 197 3.89 -6.95 -2.36
N ILE A 198 3.07 -6.08 -2.93
CA ILE A 198 1.70 -5.84 -2.47
C ILE A 198 0.74 -6.15 -3.61
N VAL A 199 -0.16 -7.09 -3.39
CA VAL A 199 -1.16 -7.52 -4.38
C VAL A 199 -2.54 -7.44 -3.75
N VAL A 200 -3.41 -6.61 -4.32
CA VAL A 200 -4.76 -6.38 -3.82
C VAL A 200 -5.78 -6.62 -4.92
N ALA A 201 -6.65 -7.59 -4.71
CA ALA A 201 -7.88 -7.70 -5.47
C ALA A 201 -8.97 -6.89 -4.77
N MET A 202 -9.55 -5.91 -5.46
CA MET A 202 -10.68 -5.12 -4.97
C MET A 202 -12.01 -5.78 -5.36
N GLY A 203 -13.11 -5.37 -4.71
CA GLY A 203 -14.42 -5.96 -4.92
C GLY A 203 -14.68 -7.17 -4.01
N ARG A 204 -15.90 -7.72 -4.12
CA ARG A 204 -16.38 -8.78 -3.23
C ARG A 204 -15.57 -10.08 -3.36
N GLU A 205 -15.33 -10.51 -4.58
CA GLU A 205 -14.54 -11.71 -4.89
C GLU A 205 -13.07 -11.53 -4.52
N GLY A 206 -12.60 -10.30 -4.53
CA GLY A 206 -11.23 -9.91 -4.16
C GLY A 206 -10.88 -10.11 -2.68
N ASN A 207 -11.87 -10.31 -1.80
CA ASN A 207 -11.63 -10.51 -0.37
C ASN A 207 -10.71 -11.69 -0.07
N ILE A 208 -10.62 -12.68 -0.97
CA ILE A 208 -9.68 -13.80 -0.82
C ILE A 208 -8.23 -13.31 -0.76
N SER A 209 -7.86 -12.26 -1.50
CA SER A 209 -6.51 -11.69 -1.44
C SER A 209 -6.18 -11.01 -0.11
N ARG A 210 -7.21 -10.64 0.67
CA ARG A 210 -7.04 -10.04 1.99
C ARG A 210 -6.83 -11.08 3.07
N VAL A 211 -7.60 -12.18 3.03
CA VAL A 211 -7.55 -13.22 4.05
C VAL A 211 -6.46 -14.26 3.80
N ALA A 212 -6.01 -14.39 2.56
CA ALA A 212 -4.92 -15.30 2.17
C ALA A 212 -3.90 -14.59 1.25
N PRO A 213 -3.30 -13.45 1.70
CA PRO A 213 -2.41 -12.64 0.85
C PRO A 213 -1.17 -13.41 0.38
N TRP A 214 -0.68 -14.38 1.15
CA TRP A 214 0.43 -15.24 0.76
C TRP A 214 0.19 -16.04 -0.52
N LEU A 215 -1.08 -16.42 -0.82
CA LEU A 215 -1.42 -17.09 -2.09
C LEU A 215 -1.24 -16.18 -3.30
N PHE A 216 -1.26 -14.87 -3.08
CA PHE A 216 -1.05 -13.84 -4.10
C PHE A 216 0.38 -13.28 -4.07
N GLY A 217 1.31 -13.90 -3.35
CA GLY A 217 2.66 -13.38 -3.17
C GLY A 217 2.70 -12.01 -2.47
N SER A 218 1.65 -11.64 -1.71
CA SER A 218 1.55 -10.34 -1.07
C SER A 218 2.08 -10.37 0.35
N SER A 219 3.02 -9.47 0.64
CA SER A 219 3.60 -9.28 1.98
C SER A 219 2.72 -8.41 2.89
N PHE A 220 1.76 -7.67 2.31
CA PHE A 220 0.84 -6.81 3.05
C PHE A 220 -0.59 -7.18 2.72
N THR A 221 -1.48 -6.97 3.70
CA THR A 221 -2.92 -6.96 3.49
C THR A 221 -3.54 -5.71 4.10
N PHE A 222 -4.70 -5.29 3.59
CA PHE A 222 -5.35 -4.05 4.00
C PHE A 222 -6.67 -4.34 4.70
N ALA A 223 -6.76 -3.93 5.95
CA ALA A 223 -7.97 -4.01 6.76
C ALA A 223 -8.78 -2.71 6.69
N SER A 224 -10.02 -2.73 7.17
CA SER A 224 -10.83 -1.52 7.31
C SER A 224 -10.17 -0.55 8.31
N GLY A 225 -10.19 0.74 7.96
CA GLY A 225 -10.03 1.80 8.95
C GLY A 225 -11.34 2.03 9.71
N ILE A 226 -11.49 3.20 10.33
CA ILE A 226 -12.77 3.64 10.92
C ILE A 226 -13.75 3.98 9.80
N THR A 227 -13.26 4.66 8.78
CA THR A 227 -13.99 4.92 7.54
C THR A 227 -13.61 3.82 6.55
N THR A 228 -14.59 3.06 6.09
CA THR A 228 -14.36 2.03 5.06
C THR A 228 -14.02 2.71 3.75
N SER A 229 -12.74 2.68 3.38
CA SER A 229 -12.25 3.30 2.14
C SER A 229 -12.64 2.53 0.87
N LEU A 230 -12.97 1.26 1.01
CA LEU A 230 -13.33 0.36 -0.11
C LEU A 230 -14.34 -0.68 0.36
N GLN A 231 -15.31 -1.00 -0.51
CA GLN A 231 -16.23 -2.11 -0.27
C GLN A 231 -15.47 -3.41 -0.04
N GLY A 232 -15.89 -4.18 0.96
CA GLY A 232 -15.31 -5.49 1.26
C GLY A 232 -14.10 -5.45 2.22
N GLN A 233 -13.77 -4.33 2.85
CA GLN A 233 -12.74 -4.31 3.89
C GLN A 233 -13.22 -5.04 5.15
N ILE A 234 -12.32 -5.85 5.73
CA ILE A 234 -12.56 -6.68 6.91
C ILE A 234 -12.02 -5.94 8.14
N ASN A 235 -12.72 -6.05 9.28
CA ASN A 235 -12.22 -5.52 10.54
C ASN A 235 -10.82 -6.08 10.85
N PRO A 236 -9.86 -5.28 11.33
CA PRO A 236 -8.48 -5.73 11.56
C PRO A 236 -8.37 -6.94 12.50
N ASN A 237 -9.16 -6.99 13.56
CA ASN A 237 -9.13 -8.10 14.52
C ASN A 237 -9.69 -9.40 13.89
N ASP A 238 -10.80 -9.28 13.13
CA ASP A 238 -11.39 -10.41 12.42
C ASP A 238 -10.42 -10.92 11.34
N LEU A 239 -9.78 -10.01 10.60
CA LEU A 239 -8.79 -10.36 9.60
C LEU A 239 -7.62 -11.13 10.21
N THR A 240 -7.08 -10.66 11.33
CA THR A 240 -6.01 -11.34 12.08
C THR A 240 -6.43 -12.74 12.49
N LEU A 241 -7.65 -12.88 13.02
CA LEU A 241 -8.17 -14.18 13.44
C LEU A 241 -8.31 -15.15 12.28
N ILE A 242 -8.94 -14.72 11.17
CA ILE A 242 -9.14 -15.54 9.97
C ILE A 242 -7.79 -15.99 9.41
N MET A 243 -6.85 -15.06 9.22
CA MET A 243 -5.51 -15.36 8.70
C MET A 243 -4.76 -16.35 9.60
N SER A 244 -4.85 -16.19 10.92
CA SER A 244 -4.23 -17.10 11.88
C SER A 244 -4.80 -18.51 11.77
N GLN A 245 -6.10 -18.65 11.69
CA GLN A 245 -6.78 -19.95 11.57
C GLN A 245 -6.43 -20.65 10.24
N LEU A 246 -6.40 -19.90 9.13
CA LEU A 246 -6.03 -20.48 7.83
C LEU A 246 -4.59 -21.00 7.79
N ARG A 247 -3.67 -20.41 8.58
CA ARG A 247 -2.27 -20.86 8.66
C ARG A 247 -2.03 -21.97 9.68
N MET A 248 -2.82 -22.02 10.74
CA MET A 248 -2.68 -23.07 11.78
C MET A 248 -3.24 -24.42 11.34
N SER A 249 -3.90 -24.51 10.19
CA SER A 249 -4.48 -25.74 9.65
C SER A 249 -3.45 -26.64 8.94
N ARG A 250 -2.17 -26.61 9.39
CA ARG A 250 -1.12 -27.54 8.94
C ARG A 250 -0.99 -28.72 9.86
#